data_ec9308c826a353e4d77a0fdcbb53ce71
#
_entry.id   ec9308c826a353e4d77a0fdcbb53ce71
#
_cell.length_a   1.000
_cell.length_b   1.000
_cell.length_c   1.000
_cell.angle_alpha   90.00
_cell.angle_beta   90.00
_cell.angle_gamma   90.00
#
_symmetry.space_group_name_H-M   'P 1'
#
loop_
_entity.id
_entity.type
_entity.pdbx_description
1 polymer ?
#
loop_
_entity_poly.entity_id
_entity_poly.type
_entity_poly.pdbx_seq_one_letter_code
_entity_poly.pdbx_strand_id
1 'polypeptide(L)'
;MSTVLKMEHIEKVYGNQVRALHDISLEVSAGEFVAVIGPSGSGKSTLLRTVNQLVVPSGGHVYIDGEEVTGASGKKLRLLRRKVGMIFQHYNLVQRLSVMQNVLHGRLGYMSALDGMLGNYTEEDKRKAIDLLQEIEMGDRLYNRASDLSGGQKQRVGIAKAIMQEPKLLLCDEPIASLDPNASKIIMDLIYQMTQRRNIACIINLHQLDVAMRYATRIIGLAKGEMIFDGTPQQLNNAVIEKIYNTSMENLIIKQGENYA
;
A
#
# COMPACT_ATOMS: atom_id res chain seq x y z
N MET A 1 12.31 -9.11 -15.85
CA MET A 1 11.54 -9.16 -14.57
C MET A 1 10.12 -9.52 -14.91
N SER A 2 9.41 -10.27 -14.08
CA SER A 2 8.00 -10.64 -14.37
C SER A 2 7.07 -9.49 -13.95
N THR A 3 6.13 -9.13 -14.82
CA THR A 3 5.08 -8.15 -14.52
C THR A 3 4.11 -8.72 -13.48
N VAL A 4 3.95 -8.02 -12.35
CA VAL A 4 3.04 -8.40 -11.26
C VAL A 4 1.72 -7.66 -11.36
N LEU A 5 1.75 -6.39 -11.75
CA LEU A 5 0.57 -5.55 -11.98
C LEU A 5 0.64 -4.98 -13.39
N LYS A 6 -0.50 -5.01 -14.10
CA LYS A 6 -0.73 -4.24 -15.32
C LYS A 6 -2.07 -3.55 -15.22
N MET A 7 -2.09 -2.27 -15.52
CA MET A 7 -3.30 -1.45 -15.62
C MET A 7 -3.36 -0.85 -17.01
N GLU A 8 -4.51 -0.96 -17.67
CA GLU A 8 -4.72 -0.49 -19.04
C GLU A 8 -5.92 0.44 -19.09
N HIS A 9 -5.69 1.68 -19.49
CA HIS A 9 -6.71 2.70 -19.73
C HIS A 9 -7.70 2.86 -18.56
N ILE A 10 -7.18 2.88 -17.33
CA ILE A 10 -8.01 2.97 -16.13
C ILE A 10 -8.66 4.34 -16.03
N GLU A 11 -9.97 4.31 -15.95
CA GLU A 11 -10.81 5.47 -15.68
C GLU A 11 -11.61 5.26 -14.39
N LYS A 12 -11.81 6.34 -13.64
CA LYS A 12 -12.76 6.36 -12.52
C LYS A 12 -13.52 7.66 -12.47
N VAL A 13 -14.82 7.56 -12.62
CA VAL A 13 -15.77 8.66 -12.42
C VAL A 13 -16.68 8.31 -11.26
N TYR A 14 -16.83 9.21 -10.30
CA TYR A 14 -17.79 9.11 -9.22
C TYR A 14 -19.11 9.80 -9.59
N GLY A 15 -20.20 9.47 -8.90
CA GLY A 15 -21.57 9.84 -9.22
C GLY A 15 -21.86 11.33 -9.52
N ASN A 16 -21.02 12.25 -9.09
CA ASN A 16 -21.12 13.69 -9.36
C ASN A 16 -20.24 14.15 -10.55
N GLN A 17 -19.95 13.28 -11.51
CA GLN A 17 -19.05 13.51 -12.63
C GLN A 17 -17.61 13.89 -12.25
N VAL A 18 -17.20 13.64 -11.00
CA VAL A 18 -15.82 13.85 -10.56
C VAL A 18 -14.95 12.73 -11.15
N ARG A 19 -14.12 13.07 -12.12
CA ARG A 19 -13.13 12.16 -12.70
C ARG A 19 -11.92 12.06 -11.76
N ALA A 20 -11.83 10.96 -11.06
CA ALA A 20 -10.75 10.70 -10.10
C ALA A 20 -9.53 10.03 -10.74
N LEU A 21 -9.73 9.30 -11.85
CA LEU A 21 -8.66 8.73 -12.68
C LEU A 21 -9.05 8.92 -14.15
N HIS A 22 -8.08 9.27 -14.97
CA HIS A 22 -8.25 9.61 -16.37
C HIS A 22 -7.17 8.92 -17.19
N ASP A 23 -7.54 7.84 -17.89
CA ASP A 23 -6.69 7.07 -18.81
C ASP A 23 -5.32 6.67 -18.22
N ILE A 24 -5.31 6.07 -17.03
CA ILE A 24 -4.08 5.63 -16.38
C ILE A 24 -3.69 4.24 -16.89
N SER A 25 -2.51 4.15 -17.50
CA SER A 25 -1.88 2.89 -17.91
C SER A 25 -0.51 2.76 -17.28
N LEU A 26 -0.25 1.64 -16.57
CA LEU A 26 1.04 1.38 -15.95
C LEU A 26 1.27 -0.13 -15.76
N GLU A 27 2.53 -0.52 -15.69
CA GLU A 27 2.96 -1.87 -15.33
C GLU A 27 3.95 -1.80 -14.17
N VAL A 28 3.90 -2.78 -13.27
CA VAL A 28 4.83 -2.90 -12.14
C VAL A 28 5.41 -4.31 -12.11
N SER A 29 6.72 -4.40 -12.01
CA SER A 29 7.47 -5.65 -11.98
C SER A 29 7.73 -6.15 -10.55
N ALA A 30 8.02 -7.44 -10.40
CA ALA A 30 8.41 -8.03 -9.12
C ALA A 30 9.64 -7.31 -8.55
N GLY A 31 9.61 -7.00 -7.23
CA GLY A 31 10.67 -6.31 -6.50
C GLY A 31 10.76 -4.80 -6.76
N GLU A 32 9.94 -4.24 -7.67
CA GLU A 32 9.90 -2.81 -7.93
C GLU A 32 9.25 -2.04 -6.77
N PHE A 33 9.85 -0.92 -6.36
CA PHE A 33 9.31 -0.05 -5.29
C PHE A 33 8.86 1.27 -5.90
N VAL A 34 7.56 1.39 -6.16
CA VAL A 34 6.96 2.52 -6.87
C VAL A 34 6.32 3.48 -5.87
N ALA A 35 6.79 4.73 -5.82
CA ALA A 35 6.13 5.79 -5.07
C ALA A 35 5.16 6.56 -5.96
N VAL A 36 3.92 6.73 -5.49
CA VAL A 36 2.91 7.60 -6.12
C VAL A 36 2.84 8.90 -5.34
N ILE A 37 3.17 10.02 -6.01
CA ILE A 37 3.18 11.36 -5.43
C ILE A 37 2.14 12.27 -6.10
N GLY A 38 1.79 13.36 -5.46
CA GLY A 38 0.87 14.37 -5.97
C GLY A 38 0.04 15.00 -4.85
N PRO A 39 -0.66 16.11 -5.13
CA PRO A 39 -1.47 16.82 -4.14
C PRO A 39 -2.63 15.96 -3.61
N SER A 40 -3.22 16.40 -2.49
CA SER A 40 -4.45 15.81 -1.99
C SER A 40 -5.55 15.88 -3.06
N GLY A 41 -6.31 14.80 -3.23
CA GLY A 41 -7.34 14.70 -4.26
C GLY A 41 -6.83 14.42 -5.69
N SER A 42 -5.53 14.19 -5.91
CA SER A 42 -5.00 13.87 -7.25
C SER A 42 -5.36 12.48 -7.78
N GLY A 43 -5.97 11.60 -6.98
CA GLY A 43 -6.39 10.26 -7.40
C GLY A 43 -5.54 9.10 -6.82
N LYS A 44 -4.48 9.36 -6.03
CA LYS A 44 -3.56 8.36 -5.50
C LYS A 44 -4.25 7.18 -4.79
N SER A 45 -5.07 7.46 -3.79
CA SER A 45 -5.80 6.41 -3.05
C SER A 45 -6.83 5.70 -3.92
N THR A 46 -7.45 6.41 -4.88
CA THR A 46 -8.35 5.80 -5.86
C THR A 46 -7.59 4.81 -6.74
N LEU A 47 -6.39 5.18 -7.23
CA LEU A 47 -5.53 4.30 -8.02
C LEU A 47 -5.21 3.00 -7.25
N LEU A 48 -4.69 3.09 -6.02
CA LEU A 48 -4.38 1.91 -5.21
C LEU A 48 -5.60 1.04 -4.96
N ARG A 49 -6.75 1.65 -4.60
CA ARG A 49 -7.98 0.94 -4.30
C ARG A 49 -8.62 0.30 -5.53
N THR A 50 -8.30 0.78 -6.74
CA THR A 50 -8.72 0.17 -7.99
C THR A 50 -7.99 -1.15 -8.25
N VAL A 51 -6.70 -1.23 -7.89
CA VAL A 51 -5.88 -2.44 -8.07
C VAL A 51 -6.49 -3.65 -7.37
N ASN A 52 -6.96 -3.52 -6.12
CA ASN A 52 -7.55 -4.62 -5.36
C ASN A 52 -9.08 -4.66 -5.42
N GLN A 53 -9.69 -3.90 -6.34
CA GLN A 53 -11.15 -3.81 -6.53
C GLN A 53 -11.92 -3.39 -5.27
N LEU A 54 -11.31 -2.56 -4.40
CA LEU A 54 -12.06 -1.82 -3.37
C LEU A 54 -12.82 -0.66 -4.01
N VAL A 55 -12.29 -0.13 -5.10
CA VAL A 55 -12.96 0.81 -6.01
C VAL A 55 -13.02 0.13 -7.38
N VAL A 56 -14.21 -0.09 -7.90
CA VAL A 56 -14.39 -0.62 -9.24
C VAL A 56 -14.13 0.51 -10.24
N PRO A 57 -13.22 0.35 -11.21
CA PRO A 57 -13.00 1.34 -12.26
C PRO A 57 -14.26 1.55 -13.10
N SER A 58 -14.40 2.71 -13.72
CA SER A 58 -15.47 3.01 -14.66
C SER A 58 -15.14 2.54 -16.09
N GLY A 59 -13.85 2.37 -16.39
CA GLY A 59 -13.31 1.86 -17.65
C GLY A 59 -11.90 1.32 -17.46
N GLY A 60 -11.42 0.58 -18.45
CA GLY A 60 -10.10 -0.04 -18.45
C GLY A 60 -10.02 -1.38 -17.72
N HIS A 61 -8.84 -1.96 -17.71
CA HIS A 61 -8.57 -3.32 -17.21
C HIS A 61 -7.42 -3.35 -16.22
N VAL A 62 -7.54 -4.16 -15.17
CA VAL A 62 -6.49 -4.42 -14.17
C VAL A 62 -6.15 -5.89 -14.20
N TYR A 63 -4.86 -6.21 -14.29
CA TYR A 63 -4.34 -7.58 -14.26
C TYR A 63 -3.35 -7.71 -13.11
N ILE A 64 -3.47 -8.78 -12.33
CA ILE A 64 -2.52 -9.14 -11.27
C ILE A 64 -1.95 -10.52 -11.60
N ASP A 65 -0.63 -10.58 -11.75
CA ASP A 65 0.08 -11.83 -12.08
C ASP A 65 -0.49 -12.49 -13.36
N GLY A 66 -0.81 -11.66 -14.37
CA GLY A 66 -1.37 -12.07 -15.65
C GLY A 66 -2.88 -12.39 -15.64
N GLU A 67 -3.54 -12.37 -14.48
CA GLU A 67 -4.98 -12.64 -14.38
C GLU A 67 -5.79 -11.35 -14.24
N GLU A 68 -6.86 -11.22 -15.03
CA GLU A 68 -7.74 -10.06 -14.99
C GLU A 68 -8.57 -10.03 -13.69
N VAL A 69 -8.48 -8.88 -13.01
CA VAL A 69 -9.19 -8.59 -11.74
C VAL A 69 -10.48 -7.82 -11.99
N THR A 70 -10.50 -6.98 -13.04
CA THR A 70 -11.66 -6.15 -13.39
C THR A 70 -12.87 -7.04 -13.64
N GLY A 71 -13.98 -6.74 -12.98
CA GLY A 71 -15.19 -7.54 -13.05
C GLY A 71 -15.15 -8.88 -12.30
N ALA A 72 -14.03 -9.25 -11.68
CA ALA A 72 -13.96 -10.44 -10.86
C ALA A 72 -14.84 -10.30 -9.60
N SER A 73 -15.50 -11.39 -9.21
CA SER A 73 -16.39 -11.43 -8.05
C SER A 73 -16.25 -12.76 -7.29
N GLY A 74 -16.84 -12.82 -6.09
CA GLY A 74 -16.93 -14.03 -5.30
C GLY A 74 -15.58 -14.73 -5.07
N LYS A 75 -15.52 -16.02 -5.37
CA LYS A 75 -14.32 -16.86 -5.15
C LYS A 75 -13.11 -16.39 -5.97
N LYS A 76 -13.32 -15.99 -7.24
CA LYS A 76 -12.25 -15.52 -8.11
C LYS A 76 -11.60 -14.27 -7.54
N LEU A 77 -12.37 -13.25 -7.16
CA LEU A 77 -11.85 -12.02 -6.55
C LEU A 77 -11.11 -12.29 -5.23
N ARG A 78 -11.63 -13.22 -4.40
CA ARG A 78 -10.95 -13.62 -3.17
C ARG A 78 -9.56 -14.22 -3.44
N LEU A 79 -9.45 -15.08 -4.47
CA LEU A 79 -8.17 -15.69 -4.87
C LEU A 79 -7.17 -14.65 -5.38
N LEU A 80 -7.63 -13.71 -6.19
CA LEU A 80 -6.79 -12.62 -6.70
C LEU A 80 -6.32 -11.69 -5.56
N ARG A 81 -7.22 -11.36 -4.63
CA ARG A 81 -6.87 -10.56 -3.45
C ARG A 81 -5.83 -11.22 -2.54
N ARG A 82 -5.66 -12.54 -2.55
CA ARG A 82 -4.55 -13.20 -1.83
C ARG A 82 -3.18 -12.76 -2.32
N LYS A 83 -3.07 -12.41 -3.62
CA LYS A 83 -1.83 -11.97 -4.24
C LYS A 83 -1.48 -10.51 -3.89
N VAL A 84 -2.39 -9.76 -3.24
CA VAL A 84 -2.25 -8.33 -2.96
C VAL A 84 -2.41 -8.06 -1.48
N GLY A 85 -1.32 -7.69 -0.82
CA GLY A 85 -1.36 -7.14 0.54
C GLY A 85 -1.72 -5.66 0.52
N MET A 86 -2.41 -5.16 1.55
CA MET A 86 -2.72 -3.74 1.66
C MET A 86 -2.47 -3.22 3.07
N ILE A 87 -1.68 -2.14 3.14
CA ILE A 87 -1.44 -1.35 4.35
C ILE A 87 -2.24 -0.07 4.22
N PHE A 88 -3.07 0.21 5.22
CA PHE A 88 -3.97 1.36 5.25
C PHE A 88 -3.44 2.44 6.19
N GLN A 89 -3.83 3.69 5.95
CA GLN A 89 -3.53 4.83 6.81
C GLN A 89 -4.01 4.62 8.27
N HIS A 90 -5.15 3.96 8.48
CA HIS A 90 -5.75 3.70 9.80
C HIS A 90 -5.50 2.27 10.32
N TYR A 91 -4.33 1.69 10.07
CA TYR A 91 -3.81 0.40 10.57
C TYR A 91 -4.68 -0.83 10.24
N ASN A 92 -5.98 -0.71 10.10
CA ASN A 92 -6.96 -1.77 9.84
C ASN A 92 -6.82 -3.00 10.78
N LEU A 93 -6.64 -2.73 12.08
CA LEU A 93 -6.56 -3.74 13.12
C LEU A 93 -7.88 -3.86 13.88
N VAL A 94 -8.21 -5.09 14.29
CA VAL A 94 -9.32 -5.35 15.22
C VAL A 94 -8.81 -5.06 16.64
N GLN A 95 -9.23 -3.94 17.21
CA GLN A 95 -8.69 -3.38 18.45
C GLN A 95 -8.77 -4.33 19.66
N ARG A 96 -9.86 -5.11 19.76
CA ARG A 96 -10.12 -6.06 20.85
C ARG A 96 -9.32 -7.35 20.78
N LEU A 97 -8.74 -7.66 19.62
CA LEU A 97 -7.95 -8.87 19.40
C LEU A 97 -6.48 -8.64 19.75
N SER A 98 -5.78 -9.74 20.03
CA SER A 98 -4.34 -9.71 20.26
C SER A 98 -3.56 -9.35 19.00
N VAL A 99 -2.31 -8.96 19.18
CA VAL A 99 -1.33 -8.72 18.11
C VAL A 99 -1.22 -9.96 17.21
N MET A 100 -1.01 -11.13 17.81
CA MET A 100 -0.93 -12.42 17.12
C MET A 100 -2.18 -12.70 16.27
N GLN A 101 -3.37 -12.53 16.84
CA GLN A 101 -4.63 -12.75 16.12
C GLN A 101 -4.80 -11.79 14.94
N ASN A 102 -4.40 -10.53 15.10
CA ASN A 102 -4.44 -9.56 14.00
C ASN A 102 -3.52 -9.96 12.84
N VAL A 103 -2.31 -10.44 13.12
CA VAL A 103 -1.39 -10.92 12.07
C VAL A 103 -1.95 -12.17 11.38
N LEU A 104 -2.46 -13.14 12.16
CA LEU A 104 -3.08 -14.35 11.63
C LEU A 104 -4.27 -14.07 10.69
N HIS A 105 -4.96 -12.93 10.85
CA HIS A 105 -6.01 -12.51 9.91
C HIS A 105 -5.51 -12.35 8.46
N GLY A 106 -4.21 -12.18 8.22
CA GLY A 106 -3.62 -12.25 6.89
C GLY A 106 -3.88 -13.58 6.17
N ARG A 107 -4.12 -14.68 6.93
CA ARG A 107 -4.39 -16.02 6.37
C ARG A 107 -5.86 -16.30 6.09
N LEU A 108 -6.79 -15.44 6.51
CA LEU A 108 -8.25 -15.65 6.32
C LEU A 108 -8.64 -15.90 4.86
N GLY A 109 -7.90 -15.30 3.91
CA GLY A 109 -8.10 -15.55 2.48
C GLY A 109 -7.92 -17.02 2.10
N TYR A 110 -7.12 -17.79 2.82
CA TYR A 110 -6.72 -19.16 2.53
C TYR A 110 -7.57 -20.22 3.25
N MET A 111 -8.37 -19.82 4.22
CA MET A 111 -9.15 -20.70 5.07
C MET A 111 -10.57 -20.91 4.55
N SER A 112 -11.23 -21.99 4.98
CA SER A 112 -12.68 -22.10 4.83
C SER A 112 -13.39 -21.04 5.67
N ALA A 113 -14.65 -20.73 5.35
CA ALA A 113 -15.42 -19.78 6.14
C ALA A 113 -15.60 -20.25 7.60
N LEU A 114 -15.78 -21.56 7.80
CA LEU A 114 -15.94 -22.16 9.13
C LEU A 114 -14.65 -22.06 9.95
N ASP A 115 -13.50 -22.46 9.37
CA ASP A 115 -12.21 -22.37 10.07
C ASP A 115 -11.85 -20.92 10.39
N GLY A 116 -12.11 -19.99 9.45
CA GLY A 116 -11.88 -18.56 9.69
C GLY A 116 -12.74 -18.00 10.82
N MET A 117 -14.01 -18.45 10.94
CA MET A 117 -14.92 -18.05 12.01
C MET A 117 -14.48 -18.61 13.37
N LEU A 118 -14.01 -19.86 13.39
CA LEU A 118 -13.52 -20.54 14.60
C LEU A 118 -12.08 -20.18 14.97
N GLY A 119 -11.34 -19.49 14.09
CA GLY A 119 -9.93 -19.17 14.31
C GLY A 119 -9.01 -20.40 14.26
N ASN A 120 -9.37 -21.42 13.48
CA ASN A 120 -8.61 -22.67 13.34
C ASN A 120 -7.38 -22.49 12.43
N TYR A 121 -6.42 -21.66 12.85
CA TYR A 121 -5.17 -21.49 12.14
C TYR A 121 -4.25 -22.70 12.34
N THR A 122 -3.53 -23.08 11.28
CA THR A 122 -2.56 -24.18 11.34
C THR A 122 -1.37 -23.81 12.23
N GLU A 123 -0.64 -24.81 12.74
CA GLU A 123 0.58 -24.58 13.52
C GLU A 123 1.67 -23.90 12.65
N GLU A 124 1.67 -24.16 11.34
CA GLU A 124 2.53 -23.47 10.39
C GLU A 124 2.20 -21.98 10.31
N ASP A 125 0.92 -21.60 10.19
CA ASP A 125 0.49 -20.20 10.18
C ASP A 125 0.86 -19.49 11.49
N LYS A 126 0.70 -20.17 12.64
CA LYS A 126 1.08 -19.62 13.94
C LYS A 126 2.58 -19.38 14.06
N ARG A 127 3.42 -20.31 13.59
CA ARG A 127 4.89 -20.13 13.54
C ARG A 127 5.27 -18.96 12.64
N LYS A 128 4.74 -18.90 11.41
CA LYS A 128 4.97 -17.77 10.50
C LYS A 128 4.58 -16.42 11.12
N ALA A 129 3.45 -16.37 11.85
CA ALA A 129 3.03 -15.15 12.52
C ALA A 129 4.00 -14.74 13.63
N ILE A 130 4.53 -15.69 14.42
CA ILE A 130 5.54 -15.45 15.46
C ILE A 130 6.83 -14.93 14.82
N ASP A 131 7.33 -15.58 13.76
CA ASP A 131 8.54 -15.18 13.06
C ASP A 131 8.42 -13.75 12.50
N LEU A 132 7.28 -13.43 11.87
CA LEU A 132 7.00 -12.07 11.39
C LEU A 132 6.95 -11.06 12.51
N LEU A 133 6.35 -11.40 13.66
CA LEU A 133 6.27 -10.51 14.81
C LEU A 133 7.64 -10.28 15.46
N GLN A 134 8.53 -11.29 15.45
CA GLN A 134 9.91 -11.11 15.85
C GLN A 134 10.68 -10.20 14.87
N GLU A 135 10.52 -10.41 13.57
CA GLU A 135 11.16 -9.59 12.53
C GLU A 135 10.79 -8.09 12.63
N ILE A 136 9.58 -7.78 13.08
CA ILE A 136 9.12 -6.39 13.27
C ILE A 136 9.31 -5.87 14.71
N GLU A 137 10.08 -6.57 15.56
CA GLU A 137 10.35 -6.21 16.95
C GLU A 137 9.08 -6.10 17.82
N MET A 138 8.13 -7.02 17.63
CA MET A 138 6.88 -7.12 18.38
C MET A 138 6.71 -8.49 19.06
N GLY A 139 7.79 -9.27 19.14
CA GLY A 139 7.77 -10.63 19.70
C GLY A 139 7.45 -10.70 21.20
N ASP A 140 7.70 -9.64 21.96
CA ASP A 140 7.34 -9.51 23.37
C ASP A 140 5.87 -9.16 23.60
N ARG A 141 5.10 -8.84 22.53
CA ARG A 141 3.74 -8.28 22.59
C ARG A 141 2.68 -9.16 21.92
N LEU A 142 3.00 -10.42 21.66
CA LEU A 142 2.11 -11.35 20.93
C LEU A 142 0.67 -11.36 21.46
N TYR A 143 0.52 -11.32 22.77
CA TYR A 143 -0.78 -11.46 23.46
C TYR A 143 -1.38 -10.13 23.89
N ASN A 144 -0.67 -9.01 23.72
CA ASN A 144 -1.22 -7.68 24.00
C ASN A 144 -2.38 -7.38 23.08
N ARG A 145 -3.38 -6.64 23.54
CA ARG A 145 -4.46 -6.16 22.67
C ARG A 145 -3.95 -5.08 21.71
N ALA A 146 -4.47 -5.06 20.51
CA ALA A 146 -4.13 -4.02 19.53
C ALA A 146 -4.56 -2.62 20.01
N SER A 147 -5.58 -2.49 20.88
CA SER A 147 -5.95 -1.22 21.52
C SER A 147 -4.81 -0.57 22.28
N ASP A 148 -3.96 -1.38 22.93
CA ASP A 148 -2.96 -0.96 23.90
C ASP A 148 -1.63 -0.54 23.25
N LEU A 149 -1.56 -0.61 21.92
CA LEU A 149 -0.38 -0.29 21.13
C LEU A 149 -0.32 1.20 20.77
N SER A 150 0.89 1.75 20.71
CA SER A 150 1.15 3.06 20.10
C SER A 150 0.86 3.05 18.59
N GLY A 151 0.76 4.23 17.95
CA GLY A 151 0.53 4.37 16.51
C GLY A 151 1.56 3.61 15.66
N GLY A 152 2.85 3.80 15.94
CA GLY A 152 3.93 3.10 15.24
C GLY A 152 3.91 1.57 15.44
N GLN A 153 3.56 1.09 16.65
CA GLN A 153 3.38 -0.33 16.92
C GLN A 153 2.18 -0.91 16.16
N LYS A 154 1.05 -0.19 16.11
CA LYS A 154 -0.12 -0.58 15.30
C LYS A 154 0.24 -0.68 13.82
N GLN A 155 1.06 0.25 13.32
CA GLN A 155 1.51 0.22 11.93
C GLN A 155 2.41 -0.98 11.64
N ARG A 156 3.36 -1.30 12.54
CA ARG A 156 4.19 -2.52 12.41
C ARG A 156 3.31 -3.78 12.35
N VAL A 157 2.32 -3.92 13.22
CA VAL A 157 1.38 -5.06 13.19
C VAL A 157 0.56 -5.09 11.91
N GLY A 158 0.13 -3.93 11.38
CA GLY A 158 -0.55 -3.81 10.08
C GLY A 158 0.31 -4.29 8.91
N ILE A 159 1.62 -3.98 8.94
CA ILE A 159 2.60 -4.47 7.96
C ILE A 159 2.72 -5.99 8.06
N ALA A 160 2.95 -6.55 9.26
CA ALA A 160 3.05 -7.99 9.44
C ALA A 160 1.79 -8.72 8.98
N LYS A 161 0.60 -8.18 9.27
CA LYS A 161 -0.68 -8.70 8.77
C LYS A 161 -0.74 -8.76 7.24
N ALA A 162 -0.26 -7.70 6.56
CA ALA A 162 -0.25 -7.66 5.10
C ALA A 162 0.77 -8.65 4.50
N ILE A 163 1.95 -8.77 5.11
CA ILE A 163 3.01 -9.72 4.70
C ILE A 163 2.63 -11.17 5.01
N MET A 164 1.91 -11.43 6.11
CA MET A 164 1.38 -12.77 6.46
C MET A 164 0.51 -13.37 5.35
N GLN A 165 -0.05 -12.55 4.49
CA GLN A 165 -0.80 -12.97 3.31
C GLN A 165 0.10 -13.56 2.22
N GLU A 166 1.43 -13.41 2.29
CA GLU A 166 2.42 -13.82 1.27
C GLU A 166 2.10 -13.19 -0.10
N PRO A 167 1.95 -11.85 -0.16
CA PRO A 167 1.52 -11.19 -1.38
C PRO A 167 2.64 -11.09 -2.41
N LYS A 168 2.27 -11.01 -3.70
CA LYS A 168 3.18 -10.63 -4.80
C LYS A 168 3.27 -9.10 -4.97
N LEU A 169 2.23 -8.39 -4.55
CA LEU A 169 2.10 -6.94 -4.61
C LEU A 169 1.66 -6.38 -3.26
N LEU A 170 2.37 -5.39 -2.75
CA LEU A 170 2.01 -4.65 -1.55
C LEU A 170 1.54 -3.24 -1.93
N LEU A 171 0.34 -2.88 -1.51
CA LEU A 171 -0.24 -1.55 -1.67
C LEU A 171 -0.19 -0.81 -0.35
N CYS A 172 0.40 0.37 -0.30
CA CYS A 172 0.52 1.18 0.91
C CYS A 172 -0.17 2.54 0.71
N ASP A 173 -1.33 2.72 1.33
CA ASP A 173 -2.10 3.97 1.24
C ASP A 173 -1.73 4.87 2.42
N GLU A 174 -0.76 5.78 2.23
CA GLU A 174 -0.24 6.75 3.20
C GLU A 174 0.20 6.13 4.54
N PRO A 175 1.11 5.16 4.56
CA PRO A 175 1.41 4.36 5.75
C PRO A 175 2.11 5.13 6.88
N ILE A 176 2.59 6.35 6.63
CA ILE A 176 3.35 7.18 7.58
C ILE A 176 2.68 8.53 7.90
N ALA A 177 1.49 8.82 7.34
CA ALA A 177 0.86 10.15 7.42
C ALA A 177 0.54 10.64 8.84
N SER A 178 0.39 9.72 9.81
CA SER A 178 0.01 10.05 11.19
C SER A 178 1.14 9.76 12.20
N LEU A 179 2.39 9.64 11.73
CA LEU A 179 3.54 9.29 12.55
C LEU A 179 4.54 10.45 12.62
N ASP A 180 5.24 10.54 13.73
CA ASP A 180 6.39 11.45 13.85
C ASP A 180 7.52 11.07 12.87
N PRO A 181 8.47 11.96 12.58
CA PRO A 181 9.53 11.72 11.59
C PRO A 181 10.39 10.48 11.88
N ASN A 182 10.67 10.19 13.15
CA ASN A 182 11.49 9.05 13.52
C ASN A 182 10.72 7.72 13.33
N ALA A 183 9.47 7.67 13.79
CA ALA A 183 8.59 6.53 13.56
C ALA A 183 8.33 6.32 12.05
N SER A 184 8.15 7.40 11.28
CA SER A 184 7.98 7.36 9.82
C SER A 184 9.17 6.69 9.13
N LYS A 185 10.40 7.06 9.52
CA LYS A 185 11.62 6.44 8.99
C LYS A 185 11.66 4.94 9.31
N ILE A 186 11.39 4.55 10.55
CA ILE A 186 11.40 3.14 10.97
C ILE A 186 10.38 2.32 10.16
N ILE A 187 9.17 2.86 9.94
CA ILE A 187 8.12 2.18 9.16
C ILE A 187 8.51 2.08 7.69
N MET A 188 9.11 3.11 7.10
CA MET A 188 9.58 3.07 5.71
C MET A 188 10.73 2.07 5.53
N ASP A 189 11.72 2.08 6.43
CA ASP A 189 12.82 1.11 6.41
C ASP A 189 12.27 -0.33 6.51
N LEU A 190 11.28 -0.55 7.36
CA LEU A 190 10.64 -1.86 7.54
C LEU A 190 9.91 -2.31 6.26
N ILE A 191 9.05 -1.47 5.67
CA ILE A 191 8.34 -1.78 4.43
C ILE A 191 9.33 -2.09 3.32
N TYR A 192 10.35 -1.24 3.14
CA TYR A 192 11.37 -1.42 2.12
C TYR A 192 12.14 -2.74 2.28
N GLN A 193 12.66 -3.02 3.48
CA GLN A 193 13.40 -4.26 3.75
C GLN A 193 12.54 -5.51 3.54
N MET A 194 11.30 -5.51 4.04
CA MET A 194 10.39 -6.65 3.90
C MET A 194 10.03 -6.94 2.44
N THR A 195 9.79 -5.90 1.64
CA THR A 195 9.47 -6.06 0.21
C THR A 195 10.67 -6.52 -0.60
N GLN A 196 11.85 -5.92 -0.36
CA GLN A 196 13.08 -6.30 -1.11
C GLN A 196 13.53 -7.73 -0.80
N ARG A 197 13.57 -8.12 0.48
CA ARG A 197 13.99 -9.49 0.88
C ARG A 197 13.07 -10.57 0.31
N ARG A 198 11.79 -10.26 0.08
CA ARG A 198 10.77 -11.21 -0.43
C ARG A 198 10.47 -11.04 -1.91
N ASN A 199 11.16 -10.13 -2.59
CA ASN A 199 10.93 -9.78 -4.00
C ASN A 199 9.45 -9.40 -4.27
N ILE A 200 8.82 -8.69 -3.33
CA ILE A 200 7.44 -8.21 -3.42
C ILE A 200 7.45 -6.86 -4.14
N ALA A 201 6.62 -6.71 -5.19
CA ALA A 201 6.36 -5.41 -5.79
C ALA A 201 5.63 -4.50 -4.77
N CYS A 202 6.00 -3.22 -4.70
CA CYS A 202 5.38 -2.28 -3.77
C CYS A 202 4.90 -1.03 -4.50
N ILE A 203 3.65 -0.61 -4.27
CA ILE A 203 3.14 0.70 -4.67
C ILE A 203 2.75 1.45 -3.39
N ILE A 204 3.35 2.60 -3.18
CA ILE A 204 3.16 3.39 -1.96
C ILE A 204 2.76 4.83 -2.29
N ASN A 205 1.64 5.27 -1.71
CA ASN A 205 1.24 6.67 -1.75
C ASN A 205 2.01 7.47 -0.70
N LEU A 206 2.68 8.51 -1.12
CA LEU A 206 3.44 9.41 -0.24
C LEU A 206 3.11 10.88 -0.53
N HIS A 207 3.05 11.68 0.54
CA HIS A 207 2.99 13.14 0.45
C HIS A 207 4.38 13.78 0.51
N GLN A 208 5.33 13.11 1.16
CA GLN A 208 6.68 13.57 1.41
C GLN A 208 7.57 13.21 0.23
N LEU A 209 8.02 14.23 -0.51
CA LEU A 209 8.83 14.05 -1.72
C LEU A 209 10.22 13.48 -1.40
N ASP A 210 10.84 13.94 -0.32
CA ASP A 210 12.15 13.48 0.16
C ASP A 210 12.13 11.97 0.50
N VAL A 211 11.05 11.49 1.12
CA VAL A 211 10.85 10.07 1.40
C VAL A 211 10.69 9.28 0.09
N ALA A 212 9.88 9.77 -0.86
CA ALA A 212 9.73 9.13 -2.16
C ALA A 212 11.07 9.03 -2.89
N MET A 213 11.85 10.12 -2.94
CA MET A 213 13.18 10.17 -3.57
C MET A 213 14.18 9.20 -2.93
N ARG A 214 14.05 8.94 -1.63
CA ARG A 214 14.97 8.08 -0.89
C ARG A 214 14.74 6.59 -1.12
N TYR A 215 13.49 6.14 -1.18
CA TYR A 215 13.14 4.72 -1.17
C TYR A 215 12.71 4.18 -2.53
N ALA A 216 12.11 5.02 -3.38
CA ALA A 216 11.53 4.54 -4.63
C ALA A 216 12.58 4.20 -5.68
N THR A 217 12.36 3.10 -6.40
CA THR A 217 13.07 2.79 -7.64
C THR A 217 12.43 3.49 -8.84
N ARG A 218 11.14 3.84 -8.73
CA ARG A 218 10.34 4.54 -9.72
C ARG A 218 9.31 5.42 -9.04
N ILE A 219 9.06 6.59 -9.60
CA ILE A 219 8.09 7.56 -9.11
C ILE A 219 7.02 7.80 -10.17
N ILE A 220 5.76 7.76 -9.74
CA ILE A 220 4.59 8.15 -10.53
C ILE A 220 4.04 9.45 -9.95
N GLY A 221 3.97 10.49 -10.74
CA GLY A 221 3.38 11.78 -10.38
C GLY A 221 1.96 11.90 -10.89
N LEU A 222 0.98 12.04 -9.98
CA LEU A 222 -0.43 12.24 -10.32
C LEU A 222 -0.89 13.67 -10.05
N ALA A 223 -1.60 14.26 -11.00
CA ALA A 223 -2.32 15.53 -10.82
C ALA A 223 -3.70 15.45 -11.50
N LYS A 224 -4.76 15.83 -10.78
CA LYS A 224 -6.15 15.86 -11.28
C LYS A 224 -6.61 14.57 -11.97
N GLY A 225 -6.15 13.43 -11.48
CA GLY A 225 -6.49 12.11 -12.03
C GLY A 225 -5.65 11.68 -13.24
N GLU A 226 -4.70 12.47 -13.68
CA GLU A 226 -3.81 12.19 -14.80
C GLU A 226 -2.40 11.84 -14.32
N MET A 227 -1.71 10.96 -15.06
CA MET A 227 -0.31 10.63 -14.82
C MET A 227 0.58 11.65 -15.54
N ILE A 228 1.18 12.56 -14.76
CA ILE A 228 2.02 13.66 -15.26
C ILE A 228 3.48 13.23 -15.39
N PHE A 229 3.90 12.25 -14.58
CA PHE A 229 5.27 11.76 -14.56
C PHE A 229 5.29 10.27 -14.27
N ASP A 230 6.20 9.59 -14.93
CA ASP A 230 6.55 8.19 -14.71
C ASP A 230 8.03 8.00 -15.05
N GLY A 231 8.85 7.77 -14.03
CA GLY A 231 10.30 7.69 -14.22
C GLY A 231 11.07 7.42 -12.93
N THR A 232 12.39 7.42 -13.04
CA THR A 232 13.28 7.24 -11.87
C THR A 232 13.33 8.50 -11.02
N PRO A 233 13.70 8.41 -9.72
CA PRO A 233 13.90 9.59 -8.87
C PRO A 233 14.82 10.63 -9.47
N GLN A 234 15.88 10.20 -10.19
CA GLN A 234 16.87 11.10 -10.81
C GLN A 234 16.32 11.93 -11.98
N GLN A 235 15.24 11.45 -12.62
CA GLN A 235 14.56 12.15 -13.70
C GLN A 235 13.55 13.18 -13.20
N LEU A 236 13.19 13.14 -11.91
CA LEU A 236 12.25 14.05 -11.29
C LEU A 236 12.92 15.39 -10.98
N ASN A 237 12.77 16.36 -11.89
CA ASN A 237 13.30 17.71 -11.73
C ASN A 237 12.26 18.71 -11.19
N ASN A 238 12.71 19.91 -10.81
CA ASN A 238 11.85 20.95 -10.23
C ASN A 238 10.66 21.31 -11.14
N ALA A 239 10.87 21.43 -12.45
CA ALA A 239 9.80 21.78 -13.38
C ALA A 239 8.69 20.70 -13.42
N VAL A 240 9.05 19.42 -13.31
CA VAL A 240 8.09 18.31 -13.23
C VAL A 240 7.36 18.34 -11.89
N ILE A 241 8.06 18.59 -10.79
CA ILE A 241 7.47 18.70 -9.45
C ILE A 241 6.44 19.85 -9.42
N GLU A 242 6.81 21.03 -9.92
CA GLU A 242 5.91 22.19 -10.01
C GLU A 242 4.65 21.87 -10.85
N LYS A 243 4.81 21.12 -11.94
CA LYS A 243 3.69 20.68 -12.76
C LYS A 243 2.77 19.71 -12.01
N ILE A 244 3.32 18.74 -11.25
CA ILE A 244 2.55 17.78 -10.47
C ILE A 244 1.75 18.51 -9.38
N TYR A 245 2.38 19.41 -8.62
CA TYR A 245 1.77 20.08 -7.48
C TYR A 245 1.07 21.39 -7.84
N ASN A 246 1.21 21.86 -9.07
CA ASN A 246 0.67 23.14 -9.57
C ASN A 246 1.03 24.32 -8.66
N THR A 247 2.31 24.37 -8.21
CA THR A 247 2.84 25.40 -7.31
C THR A 247 4.36 25.49 -7.46
N SER A 248 4.95 26.65 -7.14
CA SER A 248 6.42 26.79 -7.16
C SER A 248 7.09 25.96 -6.07
N MET A 249 8.35 25.58 -6.31
CA MET A 249 9.15 24.82 -5.32
C MET A 249 9.29 25.55 -3.99
N GLU A 250 9.43 26.88 -3.99
CA GLU A 250 9.51 27.70 -2.77
C GLU A 250 8.28 27.49 -1.88
N ASN A 251 7.08 27.53 -2.47
CA ASN A 251 5.82 27.31 -1.76
C ASN A 251 5.63 25.85 -1.30
N LEU A 252 6.21 24.87 -2.01
CA LEU A 252 6.18 23.45 -1.59
C LEU A 252 7.03 23.22 -0.35
N ILE A 253 8.22 23.81 -0.28
CA ILE A 253 9.13 23.70 0.87
C ILE A 253 8.47 24.31 2.12
N ILE A 254 7.83 25.48 2.00
CA ILE A 254 7.11 26.12 3.11
C ILE A 254 5.97 25.22 3.60
N LYS A 255 5.13 24.68 2.72
CA LYS A 255 4.02 23.80 3.09
C LYS A 255 4.47 22.47 3.72
N GLN A 256 5.62 21.93 3.32
CA GLN A 256 6.18 20.73 3.94
C GLN A 256 6.78 21.04 5.32
N GLY A 257 7.37 22.22 5.51
CA GLY A 257 7.88 22.69 6.79
C GLY A 257 6.78 22.96 7.82
N GLU A 258 5.64 23.48 7.42
CA GLU A 258 4.48 23.70 8.31
C GLU A 258 3.83 22.42 8.84
N ASN A 259 3.98 21.28 8.15
CA ASN A 259 3.49 19.99 8.62
C ASN A 259 4.39 19.33 9.69
N TYR A 260 5.53 19.95 10.02
CA TYR A 260 6.48 19.47 11.04
C TYR A 260 6.58 20.41 12.26
N ALA A 261 5.80 21.48 12.30
CA ALA A 261 5.65 22.39 13.43
C ALA A 261 4.37 22.10 14.22
#